data_ed7c213ccb63fc57453c5548400dde78
#
_entry.id   ed7c213ccb63fc57453c5548400dde78
#
_cell.length_a   1.000
_cell.length_b   1.000
_cell.length_c   1.000
_cell.angle_alpha   90.00
_cell.angle_beta   90.00
_cell.angle_gamma   90.00
#
_symmetry.space_group_name_H-M   'P 1'
#
loop_
_entity.id
_entity.type
_entity.pdbx_description
1 polymer ?
#
loop_
_entity_poly.entity_id
_entity_poly.type
_entity_poly.pdbx_seq_one_letter_code
_entity_poly.pdbx_strand_id
1 'polypeptide(L)'
;MEGGKGCDNRAPFGIHFEEELMARNVLDEAHIHPAIRDTIANFHADIVREVQAAIAANDVVVVGMRQNPFPKRARKALHGAGVPFRYLEYGSYLRGWRRRNALKMWTGWPTFPMVFVKGVLIGGASDLERLIQSGELKLMLTGKSMSS
;
A
#
# COMPACT_ATOMS: atom_id res chain seq x y z
N MET A 1 28.51 -12.15 15.55
CA MET A 1 28.48 -12.35 15.45
C MET A 1 28.28 -12.41 15.53
N GLU A 2 28.13 -12.13 15.23
CA GLU A 2 27.97 -12.33 15.15
C GLU A 2 27.71 -11.93 15.02
N GLY A 3 27.68 -11.52 14.90
CA GLY A 3 27.34 -11.20 14.55
C GLY A 3 26.98 -10.79 14.39
N GLY A 4 26.90 -10.54 14.25
CA GLY A 4 26.59 -10.41 13.93
C GLY A 4 26.09 -10.17 13.88
N LYS A 5 25.97 -10.07 13.67
CA LYS A 5 25.52 -10.28 13.54
C LYS A 5 24.79 -10.14 13.46
N GLY A 6 24.63 -10.04 13.39
CA GLY A 6 24.02 -10.18 13.14
C GLY A 6 23.33 -10.40 13.01
N CYS A 7 23.34 -10.64 12.70
CA CYS A 7 22.78 -11.15 12.55
C CYS A 7 22.22 -11.76 12.63
N ASP A 8 22.18 -12.13 12.56
CA ASP A 8 21.77 -12.94 12.58
C ASP A 8 21.04 -13.48 12.91
N ASN A 9 20.93 -13.51 13.00
CA ASN A 9 20.16 -14.10 13.28
C ASN A 9 19.06 -14.51 12.79
N ARG A 10 18.95 -14.38 12.42
CA ARG A 10 17.92 -14.61 11.80
C ARG A 10 17.95 -15.69 10.99
N ALA A 11 18.23 -15.98 10.69
CA ALA A 11 18.14 -16.74 10.01
C ALA A 11 18.41 -17.93 9.78
N PRO A 12 18.51 -18.59 10.40
CA PRO A 12 18.82 -19.87 10.06
C PRO A 12 17.87 -20.51 9.17
N PHE A 13 16.97 -19.87 8.78
CA PHE A 13 15.97 -20.51 8.10
C PHE A 13 15.99 -20.07 6.71
N GLY A 14 16.03 -20.90 5.77
CA GLY A 14 16.02 -20.59 4.39
C GLY A 14 14.84 -19.70 4.02
N ILE A 15 13.73 -19.92 4.62
CA ILE A 15 12.56 -19.12 4.33
C ILE A 15 12.77 -17.68 4.73
N HIS A 16 13.33 -17.45 5.90
CA HIS A 16 13.64 -16.10 6.33
C HIS A 16 14.63 -15.42 5.40
N PHE A 17 15.61 -16.17 4.98
CA PHE A 17 16.63 -15.64 4.10
C PHE A 17 16.02 -15.21 2.78
N GLU A 18 15.14 -16.02 2.23
CA GLU A 18 14.49 -15.68 0.97
C GLU A 18 13.60 -14.47 1.11
N GLU A 19 12.89 -14.35 2.21
CA GLU A 19 12.07 -13.20 2.44
C GLU A 19 12.89 -11.92 2.50
N GLU A 20 14.05 -11.99 3.13
CA GLU A 20 14.92 -10.83 3.19
C GLU A 20 15.42 -10.43 1.81
N LEU A 21 15.76 -11.41 0.98
CA LEU A 21 16.23 -11.11 -0.36
C LEU A 21 15.15 -10.44 -1.20
N MET A 22 13.89 -10.76 -0.96
CA MET A 22 12.80 -10.19 -1.73
C MET A 22 12.19 -8.95 -1.10
N ALA A 23 12.60 -8.60 0.10
CA ALA A 23 12.08 -7.43 0.77
C ALA A 23 12.63 -6.17 0.09
N ARG A 24 11.80 -5.15 0.04
CA ARG A 24 12.25 -3.88 -0.52
C ARG A 24 13.26 -3.22 0.41
N ASN A 25 14.06 -2.35 -0.18
CA ASN A 25 15.01 -1.59 0.60
C ASN A 25 14.31 -0.46 1.35
N VAL A 26 14.44 -0.48 2.65
CA VAL A 26 13.96 0.57 3.52
C VAL A 26 15.09 0.92 4.45
N LEU A 27 15.41 2.20 4.59
CA LEU A 27 16.47 2.62 5.47
C LEU A 27 16.11 2.24 6.91
N ASP A 28 17.01 1.50 7.55
CA ASP A 28 16.78 1.05 8.90
C ASP A 28 16.70 2.23 9.85
N GLU A 29 15.78 2.16 10.78
CA GLU A 29 15.61 3.20 11.76
C GLU A 29 16.89 3.52 12.53
N ALA A 30 17.71 2.52 12.75
CA ALA A 30 18.99 2.72 13.42
C ALA A 30 19.93 3.64 12.65
N HIS A 31 19.70 3.83 11.36
CA HIS A 31 20.52 4.70 10.53
C HIS A 31 19.90 6.06 10.29
N ILE A 32 18.85 6.37 11.04
CA ILE A 32 18.19 7.68 10.96
C ILE A 32 18.52 8.42 12.24
N HIS A 33 19.05 9.64 12.10
CA HIS A 33 19.43 10.40 13.27
C HIS A 33 18.20 10.69 14.15
N PRO A 34 18.32 10.53 15.47
CA PRO A 34 17.17 10.72 16.36
C PRO A 34 16.49 12.08 16.21
N ALA A 35 17.26 13.11 15.86
CA ALA A 35 16.72 14.46 15.74
C ALA A 35 15.65 14.60 14.66
N ILE A 36 15.66 13.73 13.64
CA ILE A 36 14.70 13.83 12.56
C ILE A 36 13.69 12.68 12.55
N ARG A 37 13.75 11.78 13.51
CA ARG A 37 12.81 10.66 13.54
C ARG A 37 11.37 11.13 13.67
N ASP A 38 11.13 12.12 14.52
CA ASP A 38 9.79 12.65 14.68
C ASP A 38 9.30 13.33 13.40
N THR A 39 10.19 14.03 12.71
CA THR A 39 9.84 14.65 11.44
C THR A 39 9.36 13.62 10.44
N ILE A 40 10.08 12.52 10.33
CA ILE A 40 9.71 11.46 9.42
C ILE A 40 8.41 10.80 9.85
N ALA A 41 8.29 10.50 11.14
CA ALA A 41 7.12 9.79 11.64
C ALA A 41 5.85 10.61 11.50
N ASN A 42 5.97 11.95 11.58
CA ASN A 42 4.80 12.81 11.55
C ASN A 42 4.58 13.49 10.20
N PHE A 43 5.38 13.20 9.20
CA PHE A 43 5.26 13.83 7.90
C PHE A 43 3.88 13.54 7.32
N HIS A 44 3.02 14.55 7.33
CA HIS A 44 1.63 14.43 6.86
C HIS A 44 0.96 13.15 7.36
N ALA A 45 1.17 12.83 8.63
CA ALA A 45 0.62 11.60 9.20
C ALA A 45 -0.92 11.60 9.21
N ASP A 46 -1.52 12.78 9.13
CA ASP A 46 -2.98 12.89 9.08
C ASP A 46 -3.57 12.16 7.87
N ILE A 47 -2.94 12.28 6.71
CA ILE A 47 -3.45 11.62 5.51
C ILE A 47 -3.31 10.11 5.63
N VAL A 48 -2.21 9.65 6.21
CA VAL A 48 -2.01 8.21 6.42
C VAL A 48 -3.08 7.67 7.37
N ARG A 49 -3.35 8.38 8.45
CA ARG A 49 -4.38 7.96 9.39
C ARG A 49 -5.76 7.93 8.76
N GLU A 50 -6.03 8.89 7.88
CA GLU A 50 -7.31 8.94 7.18
C GLU A 50 -7.49 7.72 6.28
N VAL A 51 -6.45 7.37 5.54
CA VAL A 51 -6.50 6.18 4.68
C VAL A 51 -6.62 4.92 5.53
N GLN A 52 -5.89 4.84 6.63
CA GLN A 52 -5.99 3.69 7.53
C GLN A 52 -7.41 3.52 8.09
N ALA A 53 -8.05 4.64 8.43
CA ALA A 53 -9.41 4.59 8.93
C ALA A 53 -10.38 4.11 7.85
N ALA A 54 -10.19 4.55 6.62
CA ALA A 54 -11.01 4.11 5.51
C ALA A 54 -10.84 2.62 5.25
N ILE A 55 -9.59 2.14 5.31
CA ILE A 55 -9.29 0.72 5.13
C ILE A 55 -9.98 -0.12 6.20
N ALA A 56 -9.98 0.37 7.43
CA ALA A 56 -10.61 -0.37 8.53
C ALA A 56 -12.13 -0.44 8.37
N ALA A 57 -12.72 0.56 7.72
CA ALA A 57 -14.18 0.66 7.60
C ALA A 57 -14.74 0.10 6.29
N ASN A 58 -13.89 -0.17 5.32
CA ASN A 58 -14.34 -0.60 3.98
C ASN A 58 -13.51 -1.75 3.48
N ASP A 59 -14.16 -2.69 2.79
CA ASP A 59 -13.43 -3.82 2.22
C ASP A 59 -12.54 -3.38 1.06
N VAL A 60 -12.97 -2.41 0.27
CA VAL A 60 -12.21 -1.94 -0.87
C VAL A 60 -12.06 -0.43 -0.79
N VAL A 61 -10.83 0.05 -0.87
CA VAL A 61 -10.53 1.48 -0.83
C VAL A 61 -9.64 1.81 -2.02
N VAL A 62 -10.01 2.86 -2.73
CA VAL A 62 -9.21 3.38 -3.84
C VAL A 62 -8.75 4.79 -3.47
N VAL A 63 -7.44 4.98 -3.47
CA VAL A 63 -6.86 6.29 -3.17
C VAL A 63 -6.31 6.86 -4.47
N GLY A 64 -6.74 8.06 -4.82
CA GLY A 64 -6.34 8.66 -6.07
C GLY A 64 -6.15 10.16 -6.00
N MET A 65 -6.04 10.78 -7.16
CA MET A 65 -5.86 12.21 -7.28
C MET A 65 -6.64 12.70 -8.50
N ARG A 66 -6.93 13.99 -8.52
CA ARG A 66 -7.64 14.58 -9.64
C ARG A 66 -6.76 14.61 -10.89
N GLN A 67 -7.41 14.67 -12.05
CA GLN A 67 -6.73 14.81 -13.33
C GLN A 67 -5.87 13.62 -13.72
N ASN A 68 -6.01 12.52 -13.00
CA ASN A 68 -5.28 11.30 -13.31
C ASN A 68 -6.29 10.28 -13.82
N PRO A 69 -6.13 9.75 -15.04
CA PRO A 69 -7.11 8.82 -15.60
C PRO A 69 -7.10 7.45 -14.94
N PHE A 70 -6.01 7.07 -14.28
CA PHE A 70 -5.90 5.72 -13.72
C PHE A 70 -6.81 5.49 -12.51
N PRO A 71 -6.94 6.43 -11.56
CA PRO A 71 -7.94 6.25 -10.51
C PRO A 71 -9.36 6.11 -11.05
N LYS A 72 -9.67 6.88 -12.08
CA LYS A 72 -10.98 6.79 -12.71
C LYS A 72 -11.19 5.41 -13.32
N ARG A 73 -10.15 4.88 -13.96
CA ARG A 73 -10.21 3.56 -14.57
C ARG A 73 -10.42 2.47 -13.51
N ALA A 74 -9.74 2.60 -12.36
CA ALA A 74 -9.91 1.66 -11.28
C ALA A 74 -11.35 1.68 -10.74
N ARG A 75 -11.90 2.87 -10.54
CA ARG A 75 -13.27 2.99 -10.05
C ARG A 75 -14.26 2.40 -11.03
N LYS A 76 -14.02 2.62 -12.31
CA LYS A 76 -14.89 2.09 -13.35
C LYS A 76 -14.87 0.57 -13.36
N ALA A 77 -13.68 -0.01 -13.18
CA ALA A 77 -13.54 -1.46 -13.15
C ALA A 77 -14.30 -2.07 -11.96
N LEU A 78 -14.20 -1.43 -10.79
CA LEU A 78 -14.93 -1.91 -9.62
C LEU A 78 -16.43 -1.77 -9.80
N HIS A 79 -16.85 -0.66 -10.38
CA HIS A 79 -18.26 -0.43 -10.62
C HIS A 79 -18.81 -1.48 -11.57
N GLY A 80 -18.09 -1.75 -12.64
CA GLY A 80 -18.50 -2.78 -13.59
C GLY A 80 -18.53 -4.17 -13.01
N ALA A 81 -17.71 -4.43 -11.98
CA ALA A 81 -17.69 -5.73 -11.32
C ALA A 81 -18.73 -5.82 -10.19
N GLY A 82 -19.45 -4.73 -9.94
CA GLY A 82 -20.44 -4.73 -8.87
C GLY A 82 -19.87 -4.74 -7.47
N VAL A 83 -18.65 -4.24 -7.32
CA VAL A 83 -17.97 -4.26 -6.03
C VAL A 83 -18.06 -2.88 -5.38
N PRO A 84 -18.65 -2.77 -4.18
CA PRO A 84 -18.69 -1.48 -3.49
C PRO A 84 -17.30 -1.10 -3.01
N PHE A 85 -16.99 0.22 -3.06
CA PHE A 85 -15.69 0.70 -2.65
C PHE A 85 -15.80 2.11 -2.11
N ARG A 86 -14.79 2.53 -1.36
CA ARG A 86 -14.63 3.91 -0.92
C ARG A 86 -13.53 4.57 -1.74
N TYR A 87 -13.80 5.73 -2.28
CA TYR A 87 -12.80 6.48 -3.03
C TYR A 87 -12.35 7.69 -2.24
N LEU A 88 -11.03 7.86 -2.13
CA LEU A 88 -10.42 9.01 -1.48
C LEU A 88 -9.57 9.74 -2.52
N GLU A 89 -9.80 11.04 -2.65
CA GLU A 89 -9.09 11.82 -3.67
C GLU A 89 -8.26 12.90 -2.98
N TYR A 90 -6.99 12.95 -3.30
CA TYR A 90 -6.05 13.86 -2.66
C TYR A 90 -5.34 14.74 -3.68
N GLY A 91 -5.89 15.93 -3.89
CA GLY A 91 -5.24 16.94 -4.70
C GLY A 91 -5.15 16.63 -6.17
N SER A 92 -4.21 17.27 -6.84
CA SER A 92 -4.00 17.13 -8.26
C SER A 92 -2.50 17.18 -8.53
N TYR A 93 -2.10 17.21 -9.81
CA TYR A 93 -0.68 17.29 -10.14
C TYR A 93 -0.01 18.54 -9.55
N LEU A 94 -0.76 19.63 -9.42
CA LEU A 94 -0.19 20.88 -8.92
C LEU A 94 -0.40 21.08 -7.43
N ARG A 95 -1.29 20.33 -6.79
CA ARG A 95 -1.65 20.54 -5.41
C ARG A 95 -1.63 19.24 -4.64
N GLY A 96 -1.20 19.34 -3.39
CA GLY A 96 -1.27 18.20 -2.48
C GLY A 96 -0.21 17.15 -2.69
N TRP A 97 0.81 17.43 -3.52
CA TRP A 97 1.81 16.42 -3.82
C TRP A 97 2.62 16.01 -2.58
N ARG A 98 2.82 16.93 -1.65
CA ARG A 98 3.56 16.59 -0.43
C ARG A 98 2.79 15.60 0.44
N ARG A 99 1.49 15.83 0.57
CA ARG A 99 0.65 14.91 1.34
C ARG A 99 0.61 13.54 0.66
N ARG A 100 0.52 13.53 -0.66
CA ARG A 100 0.55 12.25 -1.40
C ARG A 100 1.88 11.53 -1.24
N ASN A 101 2.98 12.27 -1.11
CA ASN A 101 4.27 11.64 -0.87
C ASN A 101 4.29 10.85 0.44
N ALA A 102 3.58 11.31 1.45
CA ALA A 102 3.48 10.56 2.69
C ALA A 102 2.86 9.19 2.46
N LEU A 103 1.85 9.12 1.60
CA LEU A 103 1.26 7.83 1.26
C LEU A 103 2.23 6.93 0.51
N LYS A 104 3.01 7.50 -0.39
CA LYS A 104 4.03 6.72 -1.11
C LYS A 104 5.10 6.20 -0.16
N MET A 105 5.51 7.03 0.79
CA MET A 105 6.49 6.61 1.77
C MET A 105 5.96 5.48 2.65
N TRP A 106 4.71 5.59 3.05
CA TRP A 106 4.08 4.60 3.91
C TRP A 106 3.87 3.27 3.20
N THR A 107 3.35 3.30 1.99
CA THR A 107 3.01 2.09 1.26
C THR A 107 4.16 1.52 0.46
N GLY A 108 5.07 2.39 0.03
CA GLY A 108 6.10 2.00 -0.93
C GLY A 108 5.61 1.94 -2.37
N TRP A 109 4.35 2.25 -2.62
CA TRP A 109 3.80 2.21 -3.98
C TRP A 109 3.97 3.57 -4.64
N PRO A 110 4.60 3.65 -5.81
CA PRO A 110 5.06 4.92 -6.35
C PRO A 110 4.02 5.75 -7.08
N THR A 111 2.85 5.20 -7.38
CA THR A 111 1.89 5.88 -8.23
C THR A 111 0.48 5.82 -7.65
N PHE A 112 -0.43 6.52 -8.28
CA PHE A 112 -1.85 6.46 -7.95
C PHE A 112 -2.62 5.95 -9.16
N PRO A 113 -3.67 5.17 -8.94
CA PRO A 113 -4.30 4.91 -7.66
C PRO A 113 -3.54 3.90 -6.83
N MET A 114 -3.83 3.89 -5.53
CA MET A 114 -3.45 2.81 -4.65
C MET A 114 -4.74 2.12 -4.25
N VAL A 115 -4.84 0.82 -4.51
CA VAL A 115 -6.05 0.07 -4.23
C VAL A 115 -5.79 -0.91 -3.11
N PHE A 116 -6.66 -0.87 -2.10
CA PHE A 116 -6.58 -1.77 -0.95
C PHE A 116 -7.80 -2.66 -0.92
N VAL A 117 -7.59 -3.96 -0.75
CA VAL A 117 -8.67 -4.93 -0.64
C VAL A 117 -8.48 -5.70 0.67
N LYS A 118 -9.43 -5.59 1.57
CA LYS A 118 -9.35 -6.22 2.90
C LYS A 118 -8.04 -5.86 3.60
N GLY A 119 -7.63 -4.61 3.47
CA GLY A 119 -6.42 -4.11 4.11
C GLY A 119 -5.12 -4.42 3.38
N VAL A 120 -5.19 -5.11 2.24
CA VAL A 120 -4.00 -5.49 1.48
C VAL A 120 -3.86 -4.59 0.28
N LEU A 121 -2.68 -3.98 0.13
CA LEU A 121 -2.39 -3.16 -1.05
C LEU A 121 -2.21 -4.08 -2.24
N ILE A 122 -3.07 -3.94 -3.23
CA ILE A 122 -3.00 -4.82 -4.41
C ILE A 122 -2.37 -4.14 -5.61
N GLY A 123 -2.06 -2.86 -5.52
CA GLY A 123 -1.40 -2.13 -6.59
C GLY A 123 -2.28 -1.06 -7.19
N GLY A 124 -2.16 -0.85 -8.49
CA GLY A 124 -2.88 0.19 -9.20
C GLY A 124 -4.02 -0.34 -10.05
N ALA A 125 -4.42 0.46 -11.04
CA ALA A 125 -5.57 0.12 -11.86
C ALA A 125 -5.38 -1.17 -12.66
N SER A 126 -4.19 -1.35 -13.23
CA SER A 126 -3.92 -2.55 -14.02
C SER A 126 -3.92 -3.81 -13.17
N ASP A 127 -3.34 -3.70 -11.99
CA ASP A 127 -3.31 -4.83 -11.06
C ASP A 127 -4.72 -5.21 -10.64
N LEU A 128 -5.54 -4.21 -10.36
CA LEU A 128 -6.94 -4.43 -10.00
C LEU A 128 -7.70 -5.11 -11.12
N GLU A 129 -7.51 -4.64 -12.34
CA GLU A 129 -8.19 -5.24 -13.49
C GLU A 129 -7.83 -6.70 -13.66
N ARG A 130 -6.56 -7.04 -13.45
CA ARG A 130 -6.14 -8.43 -13.53
C ARG A 130 -6.80 -9.30 -12.46
N LEU A 131 -6.93 -8.76 -11.24
CA LEU A 131 -7.59 -9.50 -10.18
C LEU A 131 -9.07 -9.72 -10.47
N ILE A 132 -9.72 -8.74 -11.09
CA ILE A 132 -11.11 -8.88 -11.46
C ILE A 132 -11.26 -9.94 -12.53
N GLN A 133 -10.43 -9.89 -13.57
CA GLN A 133 -10.53 -10.81 -14.69
C GLN A 133 -10.25 -12.25 -14.30
N SER A 134 -9.33 -12.45 -13.38
CA SER A 134 -8.99 -13.80 -12.94
C SER A 134 -9.97 -14.36 -11.92
N GLY A 135 -10.88 -13.54 -11.40
CA GLY A 135 -11.77 -13.95 -10.33
C GLY A 135 -11.17 -13.90 -8.95
N GLU A 136 -9.90 -13.53 -8.85
CA GLU A 136 -9.22 -13.53 -7.57
C GLU A 136 -9.75 -12.44 -6.64
N LEU A 137 -10.21 -11.33 -7.18
CA LEU A 137 -10.78 -10.28 -6.34
C LEU A 137 -11.99 -10.79 -5.56
N LYS A 138 -12.85 -11.54 -6.20
CA LYS A 138 -13.99 -12.13 -5.52
C LYS A 138 -13.56 -13.06 -4.40
N LEU A 139 -12.52 -13.84 -4.65
CA LEU A 139 -12.02 -14.75 -3.64
C LEU A 139 -11.45 -13.99 -2.45
N MET A 140 -10.75 -12.90 -2.70
CA MET A 140 -10.25 -12.06 -1.61
C MET A 140 -11.39 -11.49 -0.78
N LEU A 141 -12.45 -11.05 -1.44
CA LEU A 141 -13.58 -10.44 -0.74
C LEU A 141 -14.38 -11.46 0.08
N THR A 142 -14.39 -12.70 -0.35
CA THR A 142 -15.06 -13.75 0.42
C THR A 142 -14.16 -14.33 1.50
N GLY A 143 -12.88 -13.93 1.50
CA GLY A 143 -11.95 -14.39 2.51
C GLY A 143 -11.48 -15.81 2.30
N LYS A 144 -11.58 -16.33 1.09
CA LYS A 144 -11.25 -17.74 0.92
C LYS A 144 -9.91 -18.01 0.34
N SER A 145 -9.57 -17.54 -0.76
CA SER A 145 -8.50 -18.13 -1.47
C SER A 145 -7.13 -17.72 -1.05
N MET A 146 -6.98 -16.61 -0.43
CA MET A 146 -5.63 -16.14 -0.12
C MET A 146 -4.86 -17.12 0.71
N SER A 147 -5.56 -17.90 1.47
CA SER A 147 -4.90 -18.83 2.36
C SER A 147 -4.77 -20.21 1.79
N SER A 148 -5.33 -20.44 0.65
CA SER A 148 -5.29 -21.81 0.11
C SER A 148 -4.28 -21.99 -1.00
#